data_8eda0429ad487f5e2be6385a2dd835e0
#
_entry.id   8eda0429ad487f5e2be6385a2dd835e0
#
_cell.length_a   1.000
_cell.length_b   1.000
_cell.length_c   1.000
_cell.angle_alpha   90.00
_cell.angle_beta   90.00
_cell.angle_gamma   90.00
#
_symmetry.space_group_name_H-M   'P 1'
#
loop_
_entity.id
_entity.type
_entity.pdbx_description
1 polymer ?
#
loop_
_entity_poly.entity_id
_entity_poly.type
_entity_poly.pdbx_seq_one_letter_code
_entity_poly.pdbx_strand_id
1 'polypeptide(L)'
;MKLHLLLAATLLLLTGTSALAKDDITKELITSNGKTRAYYLYIPSTIKEGSKSPLVVMLHGSGRVGMSLVEKWKDLAKKEGFIIAGPDASTTRGWNAPQDGPDFLRDLVEELKSKYPINPRRVYLFGHSAGASFALEMSLMESQYFAATAIHAGALSPDDSDLLDLAKRKIPIFIQVGDSDQFFPLKAVRATRDTLNARGFAVELTEIPGHDHWYYDLAPKINLKAWEFLKTRELEADPVYRKFNFND
;
A
#
# COMPACT_ATOMS: atom_id res chain seq x y z
N MET A 1 -33.72 -35.19 53.79
CA MET A 1 -33.93 -34.08 52.83
C MET A 1 -32.61 -33.33 52.66
N LYS A 2 -31.90 -33.59 51.57
CA LYS A 2 -30.62 -32.90 51.25
C LYS A 2 -30.89 -31.86 50.14
N LEU A 3 -30.70 -30.59 50.50
CA LEU A 3 -30.91 -29.45 49.65
C LEU A 3 -29.62 -29.28 48.78
N HIS A 4 -29.75 -29.48 47.49
CA HIS A 4 -28.65 -29.24 46.53
C HIS A 4 -28.75 -27.78 46.05
N LEU A 5 -27.77 -26.98 46.47
CA LEU A 5 -27.59 -25.60 45.98
C LEU A 5 -26.87 -25.65 44.63
N LEU A 6 -27.58 -25.34 43.55
CA LEU A 6 -26.97 -25.13 42.23
C LEU A 6 -26.38 -23.72 42.16
N LEU A 7 -25.04 -23.63 42.12
CA LEU A 7 -24.34 -22.38 41.84
C LEU A 7 -24.32 -22.19 40.33
N ALA A 8 -25.10 -21.25 39.82
CA ALA A 8 -25.00 -20.81 38.42
C ALA A 8 -23.80 -19.84 38.27
N ALA A 9 -22.74 -20.28 37.68
CA ALA A 9 -21.61 -19.43 37.32
C ALA A 9 -21.96 -18.64 36.04
N THR A 10 -22.25 -17.37 36.19
CA THR A 10 -22.46 -16.44 35.08
C THR A 10 -21.09 -16.08 34.49
N LEU A 11 -20.75 -16.64 33.32
CA LEU A 11 -19.55 -16.31 32.57
C LEU A 11 -19.76 -14.95 31.91
N LEU A 12 -19.17 -13.91 32.47
CA LEU A 12 -19.17 -12.56 31.90
C LEU A 12 -18.17 -12.56 30.76
N LEU A 13 -18.62 -12.71 29.51
CA LEU A 13 -17.85 -12.48 28.32
C LEU A 13 -17.52 -10.97 28.22
N LEU A 14 -16.37 -10.58 28.73
CA LEU A 14 -15.77 -9.27 28.42
C LEU A 14 -15.42 -9.25 26.92
N THR A 15 -16.34 -8.77 26.10
CA THR A 15 -16.01 -8.33 24.73
C THR A 15 -15.17 -7.06 24.86
N GLY A 16 -13.85 -7.25 24.94
CA GLY A 16 -12.91 -6.14 24.84
C GLY A 16 -13.04 -5.51 23.47
N THR A 17 -13.83 -4.44 23.36
CA THR A 17 -13.71 -3.51 22.23
C THR A 17 -12.32 -2.90 22.34
N SER A 18 -11.39 -3.39 21.53
CA SER A 18 -10.09 -2.74 21.34
C SER A 18 -10.39 -1.33 20.85
N ALA A 19 -10.24 -0.34 21.74
CA ALA A 19 -10.34 1.05 21.33
C ALA A 19 -9.26 1.26 20.28
N LEU A 20 -9.69 1.53 19.04
CA LEU A 20 -8.79 1.86 17.94
C LEU A 20 -7.92 3.03 18.42
N ALA A 21 -6.60 2.83 18.49
CA ALA A 21 -5.66 3.92 18.72
C ALA A 21 -5.83 4.89 17.54
N LYS A 22 -6.47 6.03 17.82
CA LYS A 22 -6.84 7.01 16.79
C LYS A 22 -5.84 8.14 16.83
N ASP A 23 -5.35 8.53 15.62
CA ASP A 23 -4.44 9.67 15.38
C ASP A 23 -2.98 9.46 15.78
N ASP A 24 -2.60 8.31 16.31
CA ASP A 24 -1.20 7.95 16.54
C ASP A 24 -0.70 6.96 15.49
N ILE A 25 0.57 7.06 15.12
CA ILE A 25 1.23 6.04 14.30
C ILE A 25 1.73 4.95 15.24
N THR A 26 1.23 3.74 15.08
CA THR A 26 1.67 2.57 15.85
C THR A 26 2.63 1.71 15.04
N LYS A 27 3.63 1.13 15.72
CA LYS A 27 4.48 0.10 15.13
C LYS A 27 3.92 -1.26 15.51
N GLU A 28 3.53 -2.01 14.50
CA GLU A 28 2.90 -3.32 14.64
C GLU A 28 3.80 -4.42 14.05
N LEU A 29 3.51 -5.65 14.36
CA LEU A 29 4.19 -6.81 13.82
C LEU A 29 3.21 -7.74 13.12
N ILE A 30 3.63 -8.29 11.99
CA ILE A 30 2.91 -9.32 11.24
C ILE A 30 3.83 -10.50 10.95
N THR A 31 3.30 -11.72 11.03
CA THR A 31 4.01 -12.91 10.57
C THR A 31 3.45 -13.35 9.22
N SER A 32 4.30 -13.37 8.21
CA SER A 32 3.99 -13.85 6.86
C SER A 32 5.09 -14.80 6.41
N ASN A 33 4.72 -15.94 5.83
CA ASN A 33 5.65 -16.99 5.38
C ASN A 33 6.71 -17.37 6.43
N GLY A 34 6.29 -17.45 7.72
CA GLY A 34 7.16 -17.80 8.85
C GLY A 34 8.14 -16.72 9.29
N LYS A 35 8.07 -15.51 8.73
CA LYS A 35 8.91 -14.36 9.09
C LYS A 35 8.09 -13.27 9.75
N THR A 36 8.54 -12.78 10.91
CA THR A 36 7.93 -11.64 11.59
C THR A 36 8.52 -10.36 11.03
N ARG A 37 7.65 -9.41 10.64
CA ARG A 37 8.00 -8.14 10.02
C ARG A 37 7.25 -7.00 10.66
N ALA A 38 7.89 -5.83 10.70
CA ALA A 38 7.27 -4.62 11.22
C ALA A 38 6.51 -3.88 10.12
N TYR A 39 5.43 -3.22 10.53
CA TYR A 39 4.76 -2.18 9.74
C TYR A 39 4.30 -1.05 10.64
N TYR A 40 4.07 0.11 10.05
CA TYR A 40 3.56 1.30 10.73
C TYR A 40 2.14 1.56 10.27
N LEU A 41 1.23 1.67 11.23
CA LEU A 41 -0.19 1.82 10.99
C LEU A 41 -0.66 3.19 11.49
N TYR A 42 -1.46 3.88 10.68
CA TYR A 42 -2.17 5.08 11.07
C TYR A 42 -3.66 4.96 10.76
N ILE A 43 -4.48 5.15 11.80
CA ILE A 43 -5.94 5.12 11.70
C ILE A 43 -6.47 6.46 12.15
N PRO A 44 -7.02 7.28 11.24
CA PRO A 44 -7.54 8.59 11.60
C PRO A 44 -8.82 8.51 12.43
N SER A 45 -8.93 9.39 13.42
CA SER A 45 -10.14 9.53 14.25
C SER A 45 -11.37 9.99 13.46
N THR A 46 -11.16 10.48 12.25
CA THR A 46 -12.24 10.94 11.36
C THR A 46 -13.00 9.81 10.66
N ILE A 47 -12.51 8.55 10.76
CA ILE A 47 -13.24 7.40 10.24
C ILE A 47 -14.47 7.15 11.10
N LYS A 48 -15.62 7.21 10.46
CA LYS A 48 -16.93 7.01 11.13
C LYS A 48 -17.16 5.52 11.40
N GLU A 49 -17.72 5.23 12.56
CA GLU A 49 -18.16 3.88 12.88
C GLU A 49 -19.15 3.35 11.83
N GLY A 50 -18.98 2.09 11.43
CA GLY A 50 -19.81 1.47 10.38
C GLY A 50 -19.47 1.87 8.94
N SER A 51 -18.57 2.86 8.71
CA SER A 51 -18.10 3.19 7.35
C SER A 51 -16.89 2.36 6.96
N LYS A 52 -16.86 1.91 5.68
CA LYS A 52 -15.67 1.26 5.12
C LYS A 52 -14.75 2.31 4.48
N SER A 53 -13.49 2.35 4.94
CA SER A 53 -12.49 3.33 4.53
C SER A 53 -11.51 2.74 3.50
N PRO A 54 -10.93 3.57 2.62
CA PRO A 54 -9.81 3.15 1.80
C PRO A 54 -8.58 2.80 2.64
N LEU A 55 -7.71 1.93 2.10
CA LEU A 55 -6.38 1.65 2.62
C LEU A 55 -5.33 2.03 1.59
N VAL A 56 -4.28 2.72 2.01
CA VAL A 56 -3.07 2.94 1.19
C VAL A 56 -1.90 2.19 1.83
N VAL A 57 -1.36 1.21 1.10
CA VAL A 57 -0.12 0.51 1.48
C VAL A 57 1.06 1.29 0.91
N MET A 58 2.01 1.65 1.80
CA MET A 58 3.10 2.57 1.48
C MET A 58 4.44 1.86 1.43
N LEU A 59 5.11 1.93 0.28
CA LEU A 59 6.37 1.25 0.00
C LEU A 59 7.51 2.27 -0.04
N HIS A 60 8.35 2.24 1.00
CA HIS A 60 9.42 3.23 1.21
C HIS A 60 10.62 3.06 0.27
N GLY A 61 11.42 4.11 0.12
CA GLY A 61 12.69 4.08 -0.63
C GLY A 61 13.81 3.33 0.10
N SER A 62 14.90 3.03 -0.62
CA SER A 62 16.10 2.40 -0.04
C SER A 62 16.64 3.17 1.16
N GLY A 63 17.14 2.47 2.16
CA GLY A 63 17.69 3.07 3.39
C GLY A 63 16.63 3.67 4.33
N ARG A 64 15.35 3.43 4.07
CA ARG A 64 14.22 3.93 4.87
C ARG A 64 13.43 2.80 5.51
N VAL A 65 12.42 3.18 6.28
CA VAL A 65 11.42 2.31 6.90
C VAL A 65 10.03 2.84 6.62
N GLY A 66 8.99 2.03 6.79
CA GLY A 66 7.61 2.39 6.51
C GLY A 66 7.15 3.69 7.18
N MET A 67 7.62 3.97 8.41
CA MET A 67 7.36 5.22 9.14
C MET A 67 7.64 6.46 8.29
N SER A 68 8.68 6.44 7.46
CA SER A 68 9.11 7.62 6.69
C SER A 68 8.06 8.14 5.72
N LEU A 69 7.20 7.26 5.20
CA LEU A 69 6.07 7.66 4.36
C LEU A 69 4.80 7.90 5.18
N VAL A 70 4.50 7.02 6.13
CA VAL A 70 3.30 7.13 6.96
C VAL A 70 3.21 8.50 7.64
N GLU A 71 4.34 8.98 8.21
CA GLU A 71 4.41 10.29 8.84
C GLU A 71 4.07 11.45 7.88
N LYS A 72 4.51 11.35 6.62
CA LYS A 72 4.26 12.39 5.60
C LYS A 72 2.83 12.37 5.05
N TRP A 73 2.11 11.27 5.23
CA TRP A 73 0.75 11.10 4.74
C TRP A 73 -0.32 11.25 5.81
N LYS A 74 0.01 11.17 7.11
CA LYS A 74 -0.96 11.10 8.20
C LYS A 74 -1.98 12.25 8.22
N ASP A 75 -1.52 13.48 7.96
CA ASP A 75 -2.40 14.67 8.01
C ASP A 75 -3.41 14.64 6.85
N LEU A 76 -2.98 14.20 5.66
CA LEU A 76 -3.87 13.99 4.52
C LEU A 76 -4.86 12.86 4.80
N ALA A 77 -4.38 11.75 5.36
CA ALA A 77 -5.24 10.63 5.75
C ALA A 77 -6.28 11.03 6.78
N LYS A 78 -5.90 11.84 7.77
CA LYS A 78 -6.84 12.38 8.76
C LYS A 78 -7.90 13.26 8.13
N LYS A 79 -7.49 14.15 7.22
CA LYS A 79 -8.41 15.04 6.51
C LYS A 79 -9.40 14.29 5.62
N GLU A 80 -8.93 13.29 4.89
CA GLU A 80 -9.69 12.60 3.85
C GLU A 80 -10.34 11.27 4.32
N GLY A 81 -10.00 10.77 5.51
CA GLY A 81 -10.64 9.60 6.12
C GLY A 81 -10.20 8.26 5.53
N PHE A 82 -8.90 8.04 5.33
CA PHE A 82 -8.36 6.76 4.88
C PHE A 82 -7.28 6.19 5.81
N ILE A 83 -7.12 4.87 5.82
CA ILE A 83 -6.12 4.15 6.63
C ILE A 83 -4.81 4.06 5.86
N ILE A 84 -3.69 4.11 6.57
CA ILE A 84 -2.35 3.95 6.00
C ILE A 84 -1.62 2.82 6.69
N ALA A 85 -0.97 1.95 5.90
CA ALA A 85 -0.04 0.95 6.40
C ALA A 85 1.28 1.04 5.63
N GLY A 86 2.38 1.25 6.36
CA GLY A 86 3.73 1.31 5.81
C GLY A 86 4.56 0.14 6.32
N PRO A 87 4.64 -1.01 5.61
CA PRO A 87 5.52 -2.10 6.00
C PRO A 87 6.99 -1.75 5.79
N ASP A 88 7.86 -2.39 6.56
CA ASP A 88 9.29 -2.37 6.34
C ASP A 88 9.68 -3.40 5.26
N ALA A 89 10.59 -3.06 4.36
CA ALA A 89 11.19 -4.01 3.45
C ALA A 89 12.03 -5.05 4.21
N SER A 90 12.25 -6.23 3.62
CA SER A 90 13.06 -7.30 4.21
C SER A 90 14.53 -6.92 4.38
N THR A 91 15.00 -5.95 3.61
CA THR A 91 16.37 -5.43 3.68
C THR A 91 16.39 -3.91 3.59
N THR A 92 17.45 -3.30 4.11
CA THR A 92 17.66 -1.85 3.99
C THR A 92 17.95 -1.38 2.57
N ARG A 93 18.31 -2.29 1.65
CA ARG A 93 18.61 -1.93 0.26
C ARG A 93 17.34 -1.67 -0.57
N GLY A 94 16.19 -2.14 -0.10
CA GLY A 94 14.91 -1.99 -0.77
C GLY A 94 14.12 -3.29 -0.79
N TRP A 95 13.17 -3.34 -1.67
CA TRP A 95 12.17 -4.39 -1.82
C TRP A 95 12.66 -5.51 -2.73
N ASN A 96 12.23 -6.72 -2.45
CA ASN A 96 12.65 -7.91 -3.19
C ASN A 96 11.55 -8.98 -3.19
N ALA A 97 11.10 -9.43 -4.34
CA ALA A 97 10.31 -10.63 -4.49
C ALA A 97 11.22 -11.87 -4.43
N PRO A 98 10.81 -13.00 -3.78
CA PRO A 98 9.48 -13.23 -3.18
C PRO A 98 9.33 -12.73 -1.74
N GLN A 99 10.39 -12.27 -1.06
CA GLN A 99 10.38 -11.98 0.39
C GLN A 99 9.43 -10.86 0.78
N ASP A 100 9.33 -9.82 -0.04
CA ASP A 100 8.47 -8.65 0.14
C ASP A 100 7.25 -8.69 -0.80
N GLY A 101 7.22 -9.69 -1.68
CA GLY A 101 6.32 -9.80 -2.81
C GLY A 101 4.89 -10.15 -2.44
N PRO A 102 4.09 -10.63 -3.42
CA PRO A 102 2.64 -10.52 -3.32
C PRO A 102 2.06 -11.11 -2.04
N ASP A 103 2.57 -12.24 -1.57
CA ASP A 103 2.05 -12.91 -0.37
C ASP A 103 2.14 -12.06 0.88
N PHE A 104 3.27 -11.37 1.10
CA PHE A 104 3.43 -10.53 2.27
C PHE A 104 2.48 -9.32 2.26
N LEU A 105 2.34 -8.66 1.11
CA LEU A 105 1.43 -7.50 1.00
C LEU A 105 -0.03 -7.94 1.16
N ARG A 106 -0.41 -9.10 0.60
CA ARG A 106 -1.73 -9.68 0.82
C ARG A 106 -1.98 -9.96 2.29
N ASP A 107 -1.06 -10.68 2.95
CA ASP A 107 -1.21 -11.05 4.36
C ASP A 107 -1.39 -9.81 5.24
N LEU A 108 -0.64 -8.73 4.96
CA LEU A 108 -0.79 -7.44 5.63
C LEU A 108 -2.19 -6.85 5.41
N VAL A 109 -2.66 -6.82 4.17
CA VAL A 109 -3.99 -6.25 3.85
C VAL A 109 -5.11 -7.08 4.46
N GLU A 110 -5.04 -8.43 4.39
CA GLU A 110 -6.06 -9.31 4.94
C GLU A 110 -6.10 -9.23 6.48
N GLU A 111 -4.94 -9.14 7.14
CA GLU A 111 -4.88 -8.91 8.58
C GLU A 111 -5.54 -7.57 8.96
N LEU A 112 -5.23 -6.51 8.24
CA LEU A 112 -5.82 -5.19 8.49
C LEU A 112 -7.33 -5.18 8.23
N LYS A 113 -7.80 -5.83 7.17
CA LYS A 113 -9.25 -5.98 6.88
C LYS A 113 -9.99 -6.74 7.97
N SER A 114 -9.34 -7.69 8.63
CA SER A 114 -9.95 -8.44 9.75
C SER A 114 -10.12 -7.60 11.02
N LYS A 115 -9.31 -6.56 11.19
CA LYS A 115 -9.26 -5.72 12.40
C LYS A 115 -9.95 -4.36 12.21
N TYR A 116 -10.01 -3.85 10.99
CA TYR A 116 -10.42 -2.48 10.70
C TYR A 116 -11.45 -2.42 9.56
N PRO A 117 -12.30 -1.38 9.53
CA PRO A 117 -13.37 -1.24 8.54
C PRO A 117 -12.81 -0.78 7.18
N ILE A 118 -12.01 -1.61 6.53
CA ILE A 118 -11.42 -1.33 5.22
C ILE A 118 -12.40 -1.74 4.12
N ASN A 119 -12.55 -0.87 3.09
CA ASN A 119 -13.21 -1.23 1.85
C ASN A 119 -12.27 -2.10 0.99
N PRO A 120 -12.57 -3.40 0.80
CA PRO A 120 -11.69 -4.30 0.07
C PRO A 120 -11.48 -3.89 -1.39
N ARG A 121 -12.41 -3.13 -1.97
CA ARG A 121 -12.33 -2.64 -3.34
C ARG A 121 -11.55 -1.33 -3.49
N ARG A 122 -11.10 -0.72 -2.38
CA ARG A 122 -10.37 0.54 -2.34
C ARG A 122 -9.06 0.39 -1.57
N VAL A 123 -8.26 -0.60 -1.97
CA VAL A 123 -6.90 -0.82 -1.49
C VAL A 123 -5.92 -0.36 -2.57
N TYR A 124 -5.02 0.54 -2.21
CA TYR A 124 -4.10 1.21 -3.13
C TYR A 124 -2.66 0.99 -2.72
N LEU A 125 -1.76 1.10 -3.70
CA LEU A 125 -0.32 1.17 -3.48
C LEU A 125 0.16 2.61 -3.66
N PHE A 126 1.04 3.06 -2.77
CA PHE A 126 1.89 4.23 -2.98
C PHE A 126 3.34 3.86 -2.76
N GLY A 127 4.23 4.21 -3.68
CA GLY A 127 5.67 3.94 -3.56
C GLY A 127 6.54 5.15 -3.86
N HIS A 128 7.71 5.19 -3.21
CA HIS A 128 8.76 6.16 -3.50
C HIS A 128 10.08 5.45 -3.79
N SER A 129 10.80 5.85 -4.85
CA SER A 129 12.12 5.33 -5.19
C SER A 129 12.10 3.80 -5.39
N ALA A 130 12.92 3.03 -4.67
CA ALA A 130 12.87 1.57 -4.71
C ALA A 130 11.45 1.02 -4.45
N GLY A 131 10.70 1.63 -3.52
CA GLY A 131 9.31 1.26 -3.28
C GLY A 131 8.37 1.63 -4.43
N ALA A 132 8.73 2.61 -5.26
CA ALA A 132 7.96 2.98 -6.45
C ALA A 132 8.09 1.93 -7.56
N SER A 133 9.31 1.47 -7.85
CA SER A 133 9.53 0.38 -8.80
C SER A 133 8.83 -0.90 -8.32
N PHE A 134 8.98 -1.24 -7.05
CA PHE A 134 8.30 -2.39 -6.46
C PHE A 134 6.76 -2.26 -6.48
N ALA A 135 6.21 -1.06 -6.28
CA ALA A 135 4.78 -0.82 -6.43
C ALA A 135 4.27 -1.09 -7.85
N LEU A 136 5.07 -0.75 -8.87
CA LEU A 136 4.76 -1.07 -10.27
C LEU A 136 4.76 -2.59 -10.49
N GLU A 137 5.79 -3.32 -10.03
CA GLU A 137 5.85 -4.78 -10.10
C GLU A 137 4.63 -5.42 -9.45
N MET A 138 4.31 -5.04 -8.20
CA MET A 138 3.14 -5.56 -7.48
C MET A 138 1.82 -5.22 -8.16
N SER A 139 1.72 -4.06 -8.82
CA SER A 139 0.56 -3.67 -9.61
C SER A 139 0.31 -4.58 -10.80
N LEU A 140 1.38 -5.05 -11.42
CA LEU A 140 1.29 -5.98 -12.56
C LEU A 140 0.96 -7.40 -12.09
N MET A 141 1.62 -7.85 -11.03
CA MET A 141 1.40 -9.19 -10.47
C MET A 141 0.01 -9.33 -9.86
N GLU A 142 -0.43 -8.36 -9.07
CA GLU A 142 -1.68 -8.37 -8.30
C GLU A 142 -2.71 -7.35 -8.82
N SER A 143 -2.81 -7.23 -10.13
CA SER A 143 -3.65 -6.26 -10.82
C SER A 143 -5.15 -6.39 -10.52
N GLN A 144 -5.62 -7.54 -10.03
CA GLN A 144 -7.01 -7.77 -9.61
C GLN A 144 -7.21 -7.57 -8.09
N TYR A 145 -6.14 -7.34 -7.34
CA TYR A 145 -6.19 -7.16 -5.89
C TYR A 145 -6.13 -5.69 -5.47
N PHE A 146 -5.23 -4.91 -6.07
CA PHE A 146 -5.13 -3.48 -5.82
C PHE A 146 -5.98 -2.67 -6.79
N ALA A 147 -6.67 -1.63 -6.30
CA ALA A 147 -7.57 -0.82 -7.11
C ALA A 147 -6.83 0.12 -8.07
N ALA A 148 -5.75 0.75 -7.59
CA ALA A 148 -4.88 1.64 -8.34
C ALA A 148 -3.53 1.79 -7.65
N THR A 149 -2.55 2.35 -8.37
CA THR A 149 -1.21 2.62 -7.87
C THR A 149 -0.78 4.04 -8.21
N ALA A 150 -0.19 4.73 -7.23
CA ALA A 150 0.47 6.01 -7.45
C ALA A 150 1.93 5.89 -6.98
N ILE A 151 2.86 6.45 -7.73
CA ILE A 151 4.28 6.41 -7.38
C ILE A 151 4.95 7.77 -7.53
N HIS A 152 6.04 7.95 -6.77
CA HIS A 152 6.98 9.05 -6.96
C HIS A 152 8.39 8.50 -7.22
N ALA A 153 9.00 8.95 -8.32
CA ALA A 153 10.38 8.62 -8.70
C ALA A 153 10.63 7.10 -8.78
N GLY A 154 10.01 6.45 -9.77
CA GLY A 154 10.16 5.03 -10.06
C GLY A 154 9.94 4.72 -11.52
N ALA A 155 10.46 3.58 -11.96
CA ALA A 155 10.32 3.06 -13.31
C ALA A 155 10.35 1.53 -13.28
N LEU A 156 9.80 0.88 -14.31
CA LEU A 156 10.02 -0.55 -14.55
C LEU A 156 11.43 -0.76 -15.09
N SER A 157 12.07 -1.82 -14.66
CA SER A 157 13.28 -2.31 -15.30
C SER A 157 12.95 -2.86 -16.71
N PRO A 158 13.87 -2.77 -17.69
CA PRO A 158 13.70 -3.51 -18.94
C PRO A 158 13.48 -5.01 -18.76
N ASP A 159 14.03 -5.58 -17.69
CA ASP A 159 13.87 -7.01 -17.34
C ASP A 159 12.47 -7.35 -16.80
N ASP A 160 11.65 -6.34 -16.46
CA ASP A 160 10.29 -6.54 -15.96
C ASP A 160 9.24 -6.73 -17.07
N SER A 161 9.66 -6.85 -18.33
CA SER A 161 8.74 -6.97 -19.47
C SER A 161 7.74 -8.12 -19.34
N ASP A 162 8.18 -9.24 -18.77
CA ASP A 162 7.34 -10.43 -18.57
C ASP A 162 6.22 -10.20 -17.54
N LEU A 163 6.42 -9.27 -16.60
CA LEU A 163 5.39 -8.90 -15.63
C LEU A 163 4.17 -8.25 -16.29
N LEU A 164 4.34 -7.60 -17.44
CA LEU A 164 3.24 -6.98 -18.20
C LEU A 164 2.19 -8.01 -18.66
N ASP A 165 2.64 -9.24 -18.95
CA ASP A 165 1.78 -10.32 -19.40
C ASP A 165 1.06 -11.03 -18.21
N LEU A 166 1.54 -10.82 -17.00
CA LEU A 166 0.90 -11.33 -15.78
C LEU A 166 -0.38 -10.56 -15.44
N ALA A 167 -0.46 -9.29 -15.81
CA ALA A 167 -1.57 -8.41 -15.42
C ALA A 167 -2.90 -8.82 -16.06
N LYS A 168 -3.81 -9.35 -15.25
CA LYS A 168 -5.17 -9.77 -15.68
C LYS A 168 -6.12 -8.57 -15.85
N ARG A 169 -5.87 -7.47 -15.16
CA ARG A 169 -6.58 -6.20 -15.29
C ARG A 169 -5.59 -5.08 -15.61
N LYS A 170 -6.01 -4.12 -16.39
CA LYS A 170 -5.20 -2.93 -16.67
C LYS A 170 -5.39 -1.91 -15.56
N ILE A 171 -4.67 -2.14 -14.44
CA ILE A 171 -4.73 -1.29 -13.24
C ILE A 171 -4.35 0.16 -13.58
N PRO A 172 -5.12 1.18 -13.12
CA PRO A 172 -4.75 2.57 -13.29
C PRO A 172 -3.47 2.91 -12.51
N ILE A 173 -2.56 3.65 -13.16
CA ILE A 173 -1.26 4.00 -12.59
C ILE A 173 -1.04 5.50 -12.72
N PHE A 174 -0.57 6.13 -11.64
CA PHE A 174 -0.15 7.52 -11.62
C PHE A 174 1.33 7.63 -11.26
N ILE A 175 2.11 8.27 -12.09
CA ILE A 175 3.55 8.45 -11.92
C ILE A 175 3.85 9.94 -11.74
N GLN A 176 4.63 10.27 -10.71
CA GLN A 176 5.20 11.59 -10.49
C GLN A 176 6.72 11.49 -10.43
N VAL A 177 7.42 12.40 -11.07
CA VAL A 177 8.90 12.41 -11.08
C VAL A 177 9.41 13.83 -11.27
N GLY A 178 10.51 14.17 -10.62
CA GLY A 178 11.23 15.42 -10.85
C GLY A 178 11.95 15.42 -12.22
N ASP A 179 11.96 16.55 -12.92
CA ASP A 179 12.71 16.66 -14.18
C ASP A 179 14.23 16.66 -13.98
N SER A 180 14.66 16.89 -12.75
CA SER A 180 16.06 16.87 -12.32
C SER A 180 16.44 15.62 -11.50
N ASP A 181 15.58 14.57 -11.50
CA ASP A 181 15.84 13.32 -10.82
C ASP A 181 16.99 12.56 -11.48
N GLN A 182 18.09 12.34 -10.73
CA GLN A 182 19.28 11.67 -11.21
C GLN A 182 19.22 10.14 -11.10
N PHE A 183 18.33 9.60 -10.24
CA PHE A 183 18.17 8.17 -10.04
C PHE A 183 17.14 7.58 -11.00
N PHE A 184 16.08 8.32 -11.31
CA PHE A 184 15.06 7.97 -12.29
C PHE A 184 14.94 9.04 -13.36
N PRO A 185 15.87 9.07 -14.33
CA PRO A 185 15.85 10.06 -15.39
C PRO A 185 14.53 10.03 -16.17
N LEU A 186 14.03 11.19 -16.58
CA LEU A 186 12.77 11.33 -17.33
C LEU A 186 12.66 10.36 -18.51
N LYS A 187 13.77 10.09 -19.20
CA LYS A 187 13.78 9.13 -20.32
C LYS A 187 13.30 7.75 -19.90
N ALA A 188 13.75 7.24 -18.74
CA ALA A 188 13.37 5.92 -18.24
C ALA A 188 11.91 5.91 -17.76
N VAL A 189 11.47 6.98 -17.05
CA VAL A 189 10.10 7.10 -16.55
C VAL A 189 9.10 7.24 -17.72
N ARG A 190 9.43 8.05 -18.73
CA ARG A 190 8.62 8.17 -19.95
C ARG A 190 8.52 6.84 -20.70
N ALA A 191 9.65 6.10 -20.82
CA ALA A 191 9.65 4.76 -21.42
C ALA A 191 8.73 3.79 -20.66
N THR A 192 8.74 3.82 -19.32
CA THR A 192 7.81 3.03 -18.49
C THR A 192 6.35 3.38 -18.80
N ARG A 193 6.00 4.67 -18.81
CA ARG A 193 4.65 5.13 -19.18
C ARG A 193 4.25 4.64 -20.58
N ASP A 194 5.13 4.83 -21.55
CA ASP A 194 4.84 4.50 -22.95
C ASP A 194 4.67 2.99 -23.15
N THR A 195 5.50 2.19 -22.49
CA THR A 195 5.39 0.73 -22.51
C THR A 195 4.08 0.26 -21.88
N LEU A 196 3.70 0.79 -20.72
CA LEU A 196 2.44 0.47 -20.07
C LEU A 196 1.23 0.90 -20.91
N ASN A 197 1.25 2.11 -21.48
CA ASN A 197 0.18 2.60 -22.36
C ASN A 197 0.04 1.74 -23.62
N ALA A 198 1.15 1.31 -24.24
CA ALA A 198 1.13 0.42 -25.39
C ALA A 198 0.52 -0.96 -25.08
N ARG A 199 0.53 -1.38 -23.81
CA ARG A 199 -0.12 -2.60 -23.29
C ARG A 199 -1.53 -2.35 -22.77
N GLY A 200 -2.09 -1.14 -22.96
CA GLY A 200 -3.48 -0.79 -22.64
C GLY A 200 -3.71 -0.38 -21.17
N PHE A 201 -2.66 -0.11 -20.38
CA PHE A 201 -2.82 0.48 -19.06
C PHE A 201 -3.12 1.97 -19.17
N ALA A 202 -3.95 2.49 -18.28
CA ALA A 202 -4.17 3.93 -18.15
C ALA A 202 -3.10 4.53 -17.23
N VAL A 203 -2.09 5.17 -17.82
CA VAL A 203 -0.98 5.77 -17.07
C VAL A 203 -1.01 7.29 -17.20
N GLU A 204 -1.14 7.98 -16.06
CA GLU A 204 -0.96 9.41 -15.95
C GLU A 204 0.47 9.70 -15.47
N LEU A 205 1.17 10.65 -16.12
CA LEU A 205 2.53 11.09 -15.75
C LEU A 205 2.52 12.57 -15.46
N THR A 206 3.04 12.95 -14.30
CA THR A 206 3.36 14.32 -13.93
C THR A 206 4.86 14.50 -13.78
N GLU A 207 5.44 15.36 -14.57
CA GLU A 207 6.82 15.81 -14.46
C GLU A 207 6.84 17.08 -13.62
N ILE A 208 7.63 17.10 -12.53
CA ILE A 208 7.67 18.19 -11.55
C ILE A 208 8.88 19.08 -11.90
N PRO A 209 8.67 20.32 -12.39
CA PRO A 209 9.77 21.17 -12.81
C PRO A 209 10.71 21.54 -11.65
N GLY A 210 12.01 21.42 -11.88
CA GLY A 210 13.07 21.76 -10.92
C GLY A 210 13.15 20.84 -9.71
N HIS A 211 12.36 19.76 -9.68
CA HIS A 211 12.38 18.78 -8.59
C HIS A 211 13.41 17.67 -8.89
N ASP A 212 14.14 17.32 -7.84
CA ASP A 212 15.07 16.19 -7.85
C ASP A 212 14.41 14.91 -7.31
N HIS A 213 15.24 13.98 -6.83
CA HIS A 213 14.78 12.72 -6.25
C HIS A 213 14.13 12.88 -4.86
N TRP A 214 14.36 14.02 -4.16
CA TRP A 214 14.06 14.15 -2.75
C TRP A 214 12.57 14.41 -2.45
N TYR A 215 11.83 13.35 -2.22
CA TYR A 215 10.39 13.35 -1.95
C TYR A 215 9.94 14.24 -0.80
N TYR A 216 10.71 14.24 0.31
CA TYR A 216 10.22 14.68 1.63
C TYR A 216 9.91 16.18 1.72
N ASP A 217 10.57 16.99 0.92
CA ASP A 217 10.35 18.44 0.89
C ASP A 217 9.07 18.84 0.14
N LEU A 218 8.68 18.04 -0.86
CA LEU A 218 7.45 18.23 -1.63
C LEU A 218 6.35 17.25 -1.27
N ALA A 219 6.54 16.42 -0.25
CA ALA A 219 5.60 15.36 0.14
C ALA A 219 4.13 15.84 0.21
N PRO A 220 3.78 16.99 0.80
CA PRO A 220 2.38 17.42 0.84
C PRO A 220 1.74 17.61 -0.53
N LYS A 221 2.50 18.13 -1.52
CA LYS A 221 2.01 18.32 -2.89
C LYS A 221 1.92 17.02 -3.66
N ILE A 222 2.95 16.18 -3.54
CA ILE A 222 3.02 14.86 -4.19
C ILE A 222 1.90 13.97 -3.66
N ASN A 223 1.71 13.93 -2.35
CA ASN A 223 0.68 13.12 -1.68
C ASN A 223 -0.73 13.55 -2.07
N LEU A 224 -0.98 14.87 -2.11
CA LEU A 224 -2.28 15.38 -2.51
C LEU A 224 -2.64 14.95 -3.95
N LYS A 225 -1.71 15.09 -4.90
CA LYS A 225 -1.91 14.66 -6.28
C LYS A 225 -2.12 13.15 -6.41
N ALA A 226 -1.30 12.36 -5.68
CA ALA A 226 -1.46 10.92 -5.64
C ALA A 226 -2.84 10.53 -5.07
N TRP A 227 -3.28 11.16 -3.99
CA TRP A 227 -4.59 10.90 -3.40
C TRP A 227 -5.75 11.33 -4.31
N GLU A 228 -5.68 12.50 -4.95
CA GLU A 228 -6.67 12.96 -5.92
C GLU A 228 -6.89 11.92 -7.03
N PHE A 229 -5.82 11.28 -7.49
CA PHE A 229 -5.92 10.17 -8.44
C PHE A 229 -6.51 8.92 -7.81
N LEU A 230 -5.96 8.43 -6.68
CA LEU A 230 -6.33 7.17 -6.05
C LEU A 230 -7.80 7.16 -5.59
N LYS A 231 -8.26 8.23 -4.94
CA LYS A 231 -9.59 8.29 -4.32
C LYS A 231 -10.76 8.08 -5.28
N THR A 232 -10.54 8.29 -6.57
CA THR A 232 -11.54 8.11 -7.62
C THR A 232 -11.59 6.69 -8.19
N ARG A 233 -10.69 5.81 -7.76
CA ARG A 233 -10.53 4.46 -8.30
C ARG A 233 -11.09 3.42 -7.33
N GLU A 234 -11.77 2.43 -7.88
CA GLU A 234 -12.32 1.30 -7.14
C GLU A 234 -12.32 0.06 -8.05
N LEU A 235 -12.16 -1.12 -7.46
CA LEU A 235 -12.35 -2.37 -8.19
C LEU A 235 -13.82 -2.54 -8.54
N GLU A 236 -14.12 -3.01 -9.75
CA GLU A 236 -15.48 -3.28 -10.22
C GLU A 236 -16.11 -4.48 -9.50
N ALA A 237 -15.28 -5.42 -9.05
CA ALA A 237 -15.65 -6.60 -8.29
C ALA A 237 -14.78 -6.76 -7.04
N ASP A 238 -15.10 -7.73 -6.19
CA ASP A 238 -14.28 -8.06 -5.03
C ASP A 238 -12.86 -8.46 -5.46
N PRO A 239 -11.83 -8.10 -4.67
CA PRO A 239 -10.44 -8.36 -5.02
C PRO A 239 -10.17 -9.85 -5.17
N VAL A 240 -9.40 -10.19 -6.21
CA VAL A 240 -8.92 -11.54 -6.46
C VAL A 240 -7.41 -11.56 -6.29
N TYR A 241 -6.96 -12.40 -5.38
CA TYR A 241 -5.54 -12.63 -5.14
C TYR A 241 -5.03 -13.78 -6.01
N ARG A 242 -3.83 -13.60 -6.59
CA ARG A 242 -3.12 -14.62 -7.34
C ARG A 242 -1.99 -15.21 -6.49
N LYS A 243 -1.97 -16.53 -6.37
CA LYS A 243 -0.84 -17.23 -5.73
C LYS A 243 0.29 -17.40 -6.73
N PHE A 244 1.49 -16.99 -6.36
CA PHE A 244 2.72 -17.17 -7.15
C PHE A 244 3.57 -18.29 -6.55
N ASN A 245 4.17 -19.11 -7.40
CA ASN A 245 5.20 -20.06 -7.01
C ASN A 245 6.56 -19.48 -7.47
N PHE A 246 7.39 -19.12 -6.52
CA PHE A 246 8.73 -18.56 -6.78
C PHE A 246 9.84 -19.62 -6.69
N ASN A 247 9.47 -20.92 -6.69
CA ASN A 247 10.40 -22.03 -6.53
C ASN A 247 10.74 -22.74 -7.87
N ASP A 248 10.38 -22.14 -9.01
CA ASP A 248 10.66 -22.68 -10.34
C ASP A 248 11.81 -21.93 -11.02
#